data_fb9dcec01a28ac3be82001ada4d1e035
#
_entry.id   fb9dcec01a28ac3be82001ada4d1e035
#
_cell.length_a   1.000
_cell.length_b   1.000
_cell.length_c   1.000
_cell.angle_alpha   90.00
_cell.angle_beta   90.00
_cell.angle_gamma   90.00
#
_symmetry.space_group_name_H-M   'P 1'
#
loop_
_entity.id
_entity.type
_entity.pdbx_description
1 polymer ?
#
loop_
_entity_poly.entity_id
_entity_poly.type
_entity_poly.pdbx_seq_one_letter_code
_entity_poly.pdbx_strand_id
1 'polypeptide(L)'
;MTPNKKGFSDDLSLWKDIFASAAQGKALVYHESTVGAGLPVLSSLKDLVATGDEVTRIEGVFSGTLSFLFNTFAPASGSSNAQWSAVVAQAKELGYTEPDPRDDLNGMDVARKLTILARLAGLEVARPDAFPIESLIPEALASLPSSADGITQFMTRLPEFDAQMANIKDSAEKQGKVVRYVGSIDVPAKNVKVGLQYFDKDSAIAGLKGSDNIISFYTKRYGANPLIVQGAGAGGDVTAMGVSADLLKVVERLQ
;
A
#
# COMPACT_ATOMS: atom_id res chain seq x y z
N MET A 1 2.97 20.23 7.93
CA MET A 1 2.05 19.12 7.65
C MET A 1 2.00 18.86 6.16
N THR A 2 1.92 17.60 5.73
CA THR A 2 1.87 17.28 4.30
C THR A 2 1.38 15.85 4.05
N PRO A 3 0.56 15.60 2.99
CA PRO A 3 0.21 14.27 2.51
C PRO A 3 1.23 13.75 1.48
N ASN A 4 2.23 14.55 1.10
CA ASN A 4 3.19 14.18 0.07
C ASN A 4 4.20 13.18 0.59
N LYS A 5 4.26 11.99 -0.02
CA LYS A 5 5.14 10.89 0.36
C LYS A 5 6.62 11.16 0.03
N LYS A 6 6.91 11.96 -1.00
CA LYS A 6 8.26 12.05 -1.59
C LYS A 6 9.32 12.42 -0.56
N GLY A 7 9.10 13.42 0.29
CA GLY A 7 10.05 13.80 1.34
C GLY A 7 10.30 12.71 2.40
N PHE A 8 9.41 11.73 2.52
CA PHE A 8 9.48 10.68 3.55
C PHE A 8 9.82 9.30 3.00
N SER A 9 9.67 9.08 1.70
CA SER A 9 9.96 7.81 1.04
C SER A 9 11.17 7.83 0.12
N ASP A 10 11.66 9.00 -0.30
CA ASP A 10 12.83 9.13 -1.16
C ASP A 10 14.14 8.81 -0.40
N ASP A 11 15.25 9.39 -0.71
CA ASP A 11 16.52 9.07 -0.06
C ASP A 11 16.44 9.12 1.48
N LEU A 12 17.09 8.16 2.14
CA LEU A 12 17.14 8.08 3.60
C LEU A 12 17.82 9.32 4.22
N SER A 13 18.78 9.92 3.52
CA SER A 13 19.40 11.18 3.96
C SER A 13 18.37 12.31 4.07
N LEU A 14 17.52 12.47 3.05
CA LEU A 14 16.46 13.49 3.09
C LEU A 14 15.49 13.26 4.27
N TRP A 15 15.12 12.02 4.54
CA TRP A 15 14.34 11.68 5.73
C TRP A 15 15.04 12.13 7.02
N LYS A 16 16.31 11.78 7.18
CA LYS A 16 17.11 12.15 8.37
C LYS A 16 17.24 13.67 8.50
N ASP A 17 17.49 14.37 7.39
CA ASP A 17 17.65 15.84 7.37
C ASP A 17 16.34 16.57 7.73
N ILE A 18 15.19 16.11 7.26
CA ILE A 18 13.89 16.68 7.62
C ILE A 18 13.68 16.64 9.13
N PHE A 19 13.90 15.48 9.77
CA PHE A 19 13.69 15.33 11.21
C PHE A 19 14.78 16.02 12.03
N ALA A 20 16.04 16.02 11.58
CA ALA A 20 17.13 16.74 12.24
C ALA A 20 16.89 18.26 12.20
N SER A 21 16.53 18.81 11.05
CA SER A 21 16.20 20.24 10.89
C SER A 21 14.99 20.63 11.73
N ALA A 22 13.97 19.78 11.78
CA ALA A 22 12.81 20.01 12.61
C ALA A 22 13.16 20.05 14.11
N ALA A 23 14.01 19.11 14.56
CA ALA A 23 14.47 19.07 15.95
C ALA A 23 15.29 20.33 16.31
N GLN A 24 16.22 20.76 15.44
CA GLN A 24 17.02 21.99 15.63
C GLN A 24 16.14 23.25 15.69
N GLY A 25 15.17 23.35 14.77
CA GLY A 25 14.25 24.48 14.67
C GLY A 25 13.08 24.40 15.65
N LYS A 26 12.98 23.39 16.51
CA LYS A 26 11.83 23.10 17.37
C LYS A 26 10.51 23.05 16.57
N ALA A 27 10.58 22.62 15.32
CA ALA A 27 9.43 22.52 14.43
C ALA A 27 8.75 21.14 14.54
N LEU A 28 7.46 21.10 14.21
CA LEU A 28 6.66 19.88 14.24
C LEU A 28 6.51 19.32 12.81
N VAL A 29 6.73 18.02 12.65
CA VAL A 29 6.54 17.32 11.40
C VAL A 29 5.39 16.32 11.52
N TYR A 30 4.30 16.63 10.83
CA TYR A 30 3.12 15.76 10.73
C TYR A 30 2.90 15.35 9.29
N HIS A 31 2.72 14.06 9.05
CA HIS A 31 2.59 13.49 7.72
C HIS A 31 1.70 12.24 7.69
N GLU A 32 0.66 12.20 8.55
CA GLU A 32 -0.25 11.05 8.69
C GLU A 32 -0.77 10.59 7.32
N SER A 33 -1.27 11.53 6.52
CA SER A 33 -1.89 11.22 5.21
C SER A 33 -0.91 10.78 4.12
N THR A 34 0.36 10.56 4.44
CA THR A 34 1.30 9.92 3.49
C THR A 34 1.04 8.42 3.34
N VAL A 35 0.39 7.77 4.33
CA VAL A 35 0.01 6.35 4.27
C VAL A 35 -1.41 6.20 4.79
N GLY A 36 -2.32 5.69 3.95
CA GLY A 36 -3.69 5.38 4.35
C GLY A 36 -4.64 6.58 4.39
N ALA A 37 -4.32 7.69 3.73
CA ALA A 37 -5.13 8.91 3.69
C ALA A 37 -5.48 9.43 5.10
N GLY A 38 -6.72 9.27 5.56
CA GLY A 38 -7.16 9.67 6.90
C GLY A 38 -7.10 8.55 7.94
N LEU A 39 -6.70 7.34 7.57
CA LEU A 39 -6.55 6.24 8.53
C LEU A 39 -5.41 6.53 9.51
N PRO A 40 -5.55 6.21 10.80
CA PRO A 40 -4.54 6.47 11.83
C PRO A 40 -3.41 5.42 11.78
N VAL A 41 -2.69 5.37 10.65
CA VAL A 41 -1.66 4.36 10.40
C VAL A 41 -0.33 4.75 11.04
N LEU A 42 0.16 5.96 10.74
CA LEU A 42 1.44 6.43 11.26
C LEU A 42 1.35 6.76 12.75
N SER A 43 0.27 7.37 13.19
CA SER A 43 0.04 7.65 14.62
C SER A 43 0.02 6.35 15.42
N SER A 44 -0.72 5.33 15.00
CA SER A 44 -0.73 4.04 15.67
C SER A 44 0.67 3.41 15.73
N LEU A 45 1.41 3.40 14.61
CA LEU A 45 2.77 2.86 14.59
C LEU A 45 3.72 3.64 15.51
N LYS A 46 3.64 4.98 15.49
CA LYS A 46 4.46 5.84 16.35
C LYS A 46 4.17 5.60 17.83
N ASP A 47 2.90 5.43 18.21
CA ASP A 47 2.50 5.17 19.59
C ASP A 47 2.99 3.79 20.06
N LEU A 48 2.91 2.76 19.22
CA LEU A 48 3.48 1.43 19.51
C LEU A 48 4.97 1.55 19.81
N VAL A 49 5.73 2.17 18.90
CA VAL A 49 7.19 2.33 19.05
C VAL A 49 7.55 3.23 20.24
N ALA A 50 6.90 4.38 20.39
CA ALA A 50 7.18 5.34 21.46
C ALA A 50 6.89 4.79 22.87
N THR A 51 5.94 3.88 22.99
CA THR A 51 5.63 3.19 24.26
C THR A 51 6.48 1.95 24.50
N GLY A 52 7.51 1.71 23.65
CA GLY A 52 8.46 0.62 23.80
C GLY A 52 7.91 -0.76 23.40
N ASP A 53 6.88 -0.81 22.55
CA ASP A 53 6.45 -2.07 21.94
C ASP A 53 7.41 -2.46 20.80
N GLU A 54 7.63 -3.75 20.62
CA GLU A 54 8.45 -4.26 19.53
C GLU A 54 7.56 -4.71 18.37
N VAL A 55 7.58 -3.92 17.29
CA VAL A 55 6.94 -4.30 16.03
C VAL A 55 7.75 -5.42 15.39
N THR A 56 7.10 -6.54 15.13
CA THR A 56 7.74 -7.71 14.49
C THR A 56 7.43 -7.80 13.01
N ARG A 57 6.18 -7.46 12.63
CA ARG A 57 5.76 -7.47 11.22
C ARG A 57 4.70 -6.40 10.96
N ILE A 58 4.77 -5.79 9.78
CA ILE A 58 3.69 -4.96 9.22
C ILE A 58 3.28 -5.60 7.90
N GLU A 59 2.00 -5.82 7.69
CA GLU A 59 1.49 -6.44 6.48
C GLU A 59 0.13 -5.85 6.11
N GLY A 60 -0.11 -5.67 4.79
CA GLY A 60 -1.43 -5.15 4.41
C GLY A 60 -1.61 -4.88 2.93
N VAL A 61 -2.82 -4.46 2.60
CA VAL A 61 -3.22 -3.92 1.29
C VAL A 61 -3.21 -2.38 1.39
N PHE A 62 -2.31 -1.75 0.64
CA PHE A 62 -2.00 -0.32 0.75
C PHE A 62 -2.52 0.52 -0.42
N SER A 63 -3.13 -0.10 -1.43
CA SER A 63 -3.67 0.56 -2.61
C SER A 63 -5.15 0.25 -2.76
N GLY A 64 -5.98 1.28 -2.84
CA GLY A 64 -7.42 1.11 -3.11
C GLY A 64 -7.68 0.50 -4.48
N THR A 65 -6.93 0.90 -5.48
CA THR A 65 -7.00 0.33 -6.85
C THR A 65 -6.73 -1.17 -6.82
N LEU A 66 -5.58 -1.58 -6.25
CA LEU A 66 -5.19 -2.98 -6.20
C LEU A 66 -6.12 -3.80 -5.30
N SER A 67 -6.65 -3.20 -4.23
CA SER A 67 -7.71 -3.80 -3.42
C SER A 67 -8.94 -4.14 -4.28
N PHE A 68 -9.47 -3.16 -5.01
CA PHE A 68 -10.62 -3.37 -5.89
C PHE A 68 -10.33 -4.44 -6.95
N LEU A 69 -9.18 -4.39 -7.60
CA LEU A 69 -8.80 -5.34 -8.64
C LEU A 69 -8.82 -6.78 -8.11
N PHE A 70 -8.14 -7.05 -6.99
CA PHE A 70 -8.05 -8.41 -6.47
C PHE A 70 -9.32 -8.88 -5.77
N ASN A 71 -10.10 -8.00 -5.15
CA ASN A 71 -11.40 -8.37 -4.59
C ASN A 71 -12.42 -8.75 -5.68
N THR A 72 -12.34 -8.11 -6.85
CA THR A 72 -13.20 -8.42 -7.99
C THR A 72 -12.72 -9.65 -8.76
N PHE A 73 -11.42 -9.76 -9.00
CA PHE A 73 -10.80 -10.84 -9.76
C PHE A 73 -10.80 -12.17 -8.99
N ALA A 74 -10.42 -12.14 -7.71
CA ALA A 74 -10.28 -13.31 -6.85
C ALA A 74 -11.01 -13.11 -5.51
N PRO A 75 -12.37 -13.11 -5.49
CA PRO A 75 -13.15 -12.92 -4.29
C PRO A 75 -12.93 -14.06 -3.28
N ALA A 76 -12.97 -13.73 -1.96
CA ALA A 76 -12.82 -14.73 -0.90
C ALA A 76 -14.05 -15.65 -0.80
N SER A 77 -15.22 -15.16 -1.19
CA SER A 77 -16.49 -15.91 -1.19
C SER A 77 -17.10 -15.91 -2.58
N GLY A 78 -17.69 -17.03 -2.97
CA GLY A 78 -18.22 -17.24 -4.32
C GLY A 78 -17.13 -17.57 -5.32
N SER A 79 -17.45 -17.43 -6.61
CA SER A 79 -16.53 -17.62 -7.73
C SER A 79 -16.57 -16.41 -8.65
N SER A 80 -15.47 -16.09 -9.28
CA SER A 80 -15.37 -15.05 -10.30
C SER A 80 -14.77 -15.63 -11.57
N ASN A 81 -15.47 -15.47 -12.68
CA ASN A 81 -14.97 -15.78 -14.03
C ASN A 81 -14.42 -14.52 -14.73
N ALA A 82 -14.25 -13.43 -13.97
CA ALA A 82 -13.75 -12.18 -14.51
C ALA A 82 -12.32 -12.35 -15.03
N GLN A 83 -12.06 -11.83 -16.23
CA GLN A 83 -10.73 -11.73 -16.78
C GLN A 83 -9.99 -10.55 -16.12
N TRP A 84 -8.69 -10.70 -15.90
CA TRP A 84 -7.88 -9.67 -15.28
C TRP A 84 -7.95 -8.34 -16.04
N SER A 85 -7.77 -8.39 -17.35
CA SER A 85 -7.82 -7.21 -18.22
C SER A 85 -9.18 -6.49 -18.16
N ALA A 86 -10.28 -7.25 -18.08
CA ALA A 86 -11.63 -6.68 -17.93
C ALA A 86 -11.81 -5.97 -16.59
N VAL A 87 -11.26 -6.54 -15.51
CA VAL A 87 -11.30 -5.88 -14.17
C VAL A 87 -10.46 -4.61 -14.15
N VAL A 88 -9.29 -4.60 -14.80
CA VAL A 88 -8.47 -3.39 -14.94
C VAL A 88 -9.20 -2.31 -15.76
N ALA A 89 -9.85 -2.71 -16.86
CA ALA A 89 -10.65 -1.78 -17.67
C ALA A 89 -11.81 -1.18 -16.88
N GLN A 90 -12.53 -2.01 -16.11
CA GLN A 90 -13.60 -1.56 -15.22
C GLN A 90 -13.09 -0.58 -14.16
N ALA A 91 -11.95 -0.86 -13.53
CA ALA A 91 -11.35 0.02 -12.53
C ALA A 91 -11.01 1.39 -13.14
N LYS A 92 -10.49 1.40 -14.38
CA LYS A 92 -10.20 2.63 -15.11
C LYS A 92 -11.46 3.42 -15.42
N GLU A 93 -12.51 2.78 -15.92
CA GLU A 93 -13.80 3.41 -16.22
C GLU A 93 -14.44 4.02 -14.97
N LEU A 94 -14.34 3.35 -13.82
CA LEU A 94 -14.84 3.82 -12.53
C LEU A 94 -13.97 4.91 -11.89
N GLY A 95 -12.81 5.25 -12.49
CA GLY A 95 -11.90 6.26 -11.95
C GLY A 95 -11.10 5.80 -10.73
N TYR A 96 -10.95 4.51 -10.52
CA TYR A 96 -10.13 3.97 -9.43
C TYR A 96 -8.64 3.93 -9.76
N THR A 97 -8.27 3.92 -11.05
CA THR A 97 -6.88 3.97 -11.47
C THR A 97 -6.42 5.40 -11.69
N GLU A 98 -5.10 5.61 -11.66
CA GLU A 98 -4.48 6.77 -12.26
C GLU A 98 -4.81 6.83 -13.78
N PRO A 99 -4.65 7.98 -14.46
CA PRO A 99 -4.90 8.10 -15.90
C PRO A 99 -4.17 7.02 -16.72
N ASP A 100 -2.96 6.65 -16.31
CA ASP A 100 -2.25 5.48 -16.80
C ASP A 100 -2.32 4.38 -15.74
N PRO A 101 -3.07 3.28 -15.95
CA PRO A 101 -3.20 2.20 -14.97
C PRO A 101 -1.88 1.54 -14.59
N ARG A 102 -0.83 1.70 -15.40
CA ARG A 102 0.51 1.20 -15.09
C ARG A 102 1.12 1.86 -13.84
N ASP A 103 0.70 3.08 -13.52
CA ASP A 103 1.16 3.78 -12.32
C ASP A 103 0.66 3.10 -11.03
N ASP A 104 -0.51 2.44 -11.09
CA ASP A 104 -1.01 1.59 -10.01
C ASP A 104 -0.38 0.19 -10.05
N LEU A 105 -0.28 -0.41 -11.24
CA LEU A 105 0.14 -1.79 -11.44
C LEU A 105 1.65 -2.02 -11.21
N ASN A 106 2.48 -0.97 -11.26
CA ASN A 106 3.91 -1.08 -11.02
C ASN A 106 4.30 -1.31 -9.55
N GLY A 107 3.37 -1.13 -8.61
CA GLY A 107 3.59 -1.33 -7.18
C GLY A 107 4.41 -0.25 -6.47
N MET A 108 4.84 0.79 -7.17
CA MET A 108 5.73 1.82 -6.62
C MET A 108 5.06 2.68 -5.53
N ASP A 109 3.76 2.94 -5.62
CA ASP A 109 3.04 3.68 -4.56
C ASP A 109 3.01 2.87 -3.25
N VAL A 110 2.80 1.55 -3.35
CA VAL A 110 2.88 0.64 -2.20
C VAL A 110 4.29 0.63 -1.62
N ALA A 111 5.31 0.56 -2.49
CA ALA A 111 6.71 0.57 -2.05
C ALA A 111 7.08 1.86 -1.30
N ARG A 112 6.62 3.04 -1.75
CA ARG A 112 6.80 4.31 -1.05
C ARG A 112 6.15 4.29 0.34
N LYS A 113 4.93 3.74 0.45
CA LYS A 113 4.24 3.62 1.74
C LYS A 113 4.99 2.69 2.69
N LEU A 114 5.47 1.54 2.20
CA LEU A 114 6.28 0.61 3.00
C LEU A 114 7.61 1.22 3.44
N THR A 115 8.27 2.00 2.59
CA THR A 115 9.49 2.72 2.96
C THR A 115 9.27 3.62 4.18
N ILE A 116 8.16 4.38 4.19
CA ILE A 116 7.79 5.23 5.33
C ILE A 116 7.57 4.40 6.59
N LEU A 117 6.78 3.33 6.50
CA LEU A 117 6.48 2.48 7.65
C LEU A 117 7.72 1.74 8.17
N ALA A 118 8.56 1.23 7.28
CA ALA A 118 9.80 0.56 7.64
C ALA A 118 10.74 1.49 8.40
N ARG A 119 10.89 2.75 7.94
CA ARG A 119 11.71 3.77 8.62
C ARG A 119 11.14 4.11 10.00
N LEU A 120 9.83 4.23 10.14
CA LEU A 120 9.17 4.46 11.43
C LEU A 120 9.33 3.25 12.38
N ALA A 121 9.39 2.03 11.84
CA ALA A 121 9.67 0.83 12.59
C ALA A 121 11.18 0.61 12.89
N GLY A 122 12.04 1.56 12.52
CA GLY A 122 13.48 1.54 12.83
C GLY A 122 14.38 0.89 11.77
N LEU A 123 13.86 0.55 10.59
CA LEU A 123 14.68 0.01 9.49
C LEU A 123 15.26 1.15 8.62
N GLU A 124 16.54 1.06 8.29
CA GLU A 124 17.20 2.00 7.40
C GLU A 124 17.02 1.64 5.92
N VAL A 125 15.79 1.76 5.41
CA VAL A 125 15.49 1.56 4.00
C VAL A 125 16.00 2.76 3.21
N ALA A 126 16.92 2.54 2.29
CA ALA A 126 17.58 3.61 1.53
C ALA A 126 16.60 4.37 0.62
N ARG A 127 15.80 3.62 -0.17
CA ARG A 127 14.85 4.14 -1.18
C ARG A 127 13.72 3.14 -1.41
N PRO A 128 12.60 3.54 -2.05
CA PRO A 128 11.48 2.61 -2.33
C PRO A 128 11.84 1.45 -3.24
N ASP A 129 12.86 1.61 -4.08
CA ASP A 129 13.36 0.59 -5.02
C ASP A 129 14.51 -0.26 -4.43
N ALA A 130 14.83 -0.11 -3.14
CA ALA A 130 15.89 -0.86 -2.46
C ALA A 130 15.48 -2.28 -2.04
N PHE A 131 14.26 -2.70 -2.31
CA PHE A 131 13.73 -4.02 -1.98
C PHE A 131 12.85 -4.55 -3.11
N PRO A 132 12.54 -5.88 -3.14
CA PRO A 132 11.76 -6.47 -4.21
C PRO A 132 10.35 -5.88 -4.34
N ILE A 133 10.01 -5.46 -5.56
CA ILE A 133 8.69 -5.00 -5.97
C ILE A 133 8.26 -5.86 -7.16
N GLU A 134 7.23 -6.66 -6.99
CA GLU A 134 6.63 -7.43 -8.08
C GLU A 134 5.68 -6.54 -8.86
N SER A 135 6.04 -6.20 -10.10
CA SER A 135 5.18 -5.46 -10.99
C SER A 135 4.09 -6.36 -11.57
N LEU A 136 2.86 -5.85 -11.63
CA LEU A 136 1.74 -6.49 -12.32
C LEU A 136 1.67 -6.13 -13.81
N ILE A 137 2.61 -5.29 -14.28
CA ILE A 137 2.75 -4.95 -15.70
C ILE A 137 3.48 -6.12 -16.38
N PRO A 138 2.89 -6.76 -17.41
CA PRO A 138 3.59 -7.76 -18.19
C PRO A 138 4.89 -7.19 -18.79
N GLU A 139 5.97 -7.93 -18.72
CA GLU A 139 7.29 -7.48 -19.20
C GLU A 139 7.26 -7.00 -20.66
N ALA A 140 6.51 -7.69 -21.52
CA ALA A 140 6.35 -7.32 -22.92
C ALA A 140 5.59 -5.98 -23.14
N LEU A 141 4.94 -5.45 -22.11
CA LEU A 141 4.22 -4.17 -22.14
C LEU A 141 4.92 -3.06 -21.31
N ALA A 142 5.99 -3.39 -20.61
CA ALA A 142 6.66 -2.45 -19.70
C ALA A 142 7.36 -1.30 -20.43
N SER A 143 7.80 -1.54 -21.68
CA SER A 143 8.49 -0.53 -22.50
C SER A 143 7.58 0.39 -23.30
N LEU A 144 6.26 0.22 -23.23
CA LEU A 144 5.31 1.10 -23.93
C LEU A 144 5.41 2.55 -23.40
N PRO A 145 5.37 3.58 -24.28
CA PRO A 145 5.51 4.97 -23.85
C PRO A 145 4.37 5.41 -22.93
N SER A 146 4.64 6.39 -22.06
CA SER A 146 3.64 7.01 -21.17
C SER A 146 2.79 8.07 -21.89
N SER A 147 2.52 7.88 -23.14
CA SER A 147 1.63 8.73 -23.96
C SER A 147 0.21 8.13 -24.02
N ALA A 148 -0.76 8.92 -24.44
CA ALA A 148 -2.14 8.44 -24.64
C ALA A 148 -2.20 7.21 -25.58
N ASP A 149 -1.36 7.18 -26.62
CA ASP A 149 -1.24 6.05 -27.53
C ASP A 149 -0.65 4.82 -26.82
N GLY A 150 0.40 4.98 -26.02
CA GLY A 150 0.97 3.87 -25.25
C GLY A 150 0.02 3.32 -24.19
N ILE A 151 -0.77 4.16 -23.54
CA ILE A 151 -1.85 3.73 -22.65
C ILE A 151 -2.90 2.92 -23.40
N THR A 152 -3.31 3.39 -24.58
CA THR A 152 -4.27 2.67 -25.44
C THR A 152 -3.71 1.31 -25.87
N GLN A 153 -2.45 1.25 -26.29
CA GLN A 153 -1.77 0.00 -26.65
C GLN A 153 -1.70 -0.95 -25.47
N PHE A 154 -1.36 -0.45 -24.27
CA PHE A 154 -1.33 -1.24 -23.05
C PHE A 154 -2.70 -1.89 -22.78
N MET A 155 -3.77 -1.11 -22.76
CA MET A 155 -5.11 -1.61 -22.48
C MET A 155 -5.60 -2.60 -23.56
N THR A 156 -5.27 -2.36 -24.83
CA THR A 156 -5.64 -3.25 -25.95
C THR A 156 -4.93 -4.60 -25.88
N ARG A 157 -3.68 -4.62 -25.42
CA ARG A 157 -2.84 -5.82 -25.37
C ARG A 157 -2.87 -6.55 -24.02
N LEU A 158 -3.36 -5.92 -22.95
CA LEU A 158 -3.44 -6.54 -21.62
C LEU A 158 -4.18 -7.90 -21.62
N PRO A 159 -5.25 -8.12 -22.42
CA PRO A 159 -5.90 -9.43 -22.54
C PRO A 159 -4.99 -10.60 -22.94
N GLU A 160 -3.89 -10.34 -23.64
CA GLU A 160 -2.89 -11.36 -24.01
C GLU A 160 -2.31 -12.09 -22.77
N PHE A 161 -2.41 -11.46 -21.60
CA PHE A 161 -1.83 -11.93 -20.32
C PHE A 161 -2.87 -12.44 -19.31
N ASP A 162 -4.16 -12.46 -19.66
CA ASP A 162 -5.22 -12.93 -18.78
C ASP A 162 -5.00 -14.37 -18.29
N ALA A 163 -4.49 -15.24 -19.16
CA ALA A 163 -4.17 -16.62 -18.79
C ALA A 163 -3.08 -16.71 -17.70
N GLN A 164 -2.11 -15.81 -17.69
CA GLN A 164 -1.09 -15.75 -16.64
C GLN A 164 -1.71 -15.43 -15.28
N MET A 165 -2.56 -14.42 -15.23
CA MET A 165 -3.24 -14.02 -14.00
C MET A 165 -4.26 -15.09 -13.54
N ALA A 166 -4.96 -15.74 -14.48
CA ALA A 166 -5.85 -16.85 -14.16
C ALA A 166 -5.08 -18.01 -13.52
N ASN A 167 -3.92 -18.38 -14.02
CA ASN A 167 -3.07 -19.44 -13.43
C ASN A 167 -2.63 -19.11 -12.00
N ILE A 168 -2.36 -17.85 -11.69
CA ILE A 168 -2.02 -17.38 -10.33
C ILE A 168 -3.24 -17.55 -9.41
N LYS A 169 -4.42 -17.10 -9.87
CA LYS A 169 -5.68 -17.28 -9.13
C LYS A 169 -5.99 -18.74 -8.86
N ASP A 170 -5.94 -19.58 -9.90
CA ASP A 170 -6.20 -21.01 -9.79
C ASP A 170 -5.23 -21.71 -8.85
N SER A 171 -3.97 -21.28 -8.83
CA SER A 171 -2.95 -21.80 -7.92
C SER A 171 -3.26 -21.48 -6.45
N ALA A 172 -3.82 -20.30 -6.18
CA ALA A 172 -4.30 -19.95 -4.83
C ALA A 172 -5.56 -20.77 -4.47
N GLU A 173 -6.52 -20.86 -5.38
CA GLU A 173 -7.78 -21.60 -5.16
C GLU A 173 -7.56 -23.09 -4.90
N LYS A 174 -6.62 -23.74 -5.60
CA LYS A 174 -6.22 -25.13 -5.35
C LYS A 174 -5.69 -25.37 -3.94
N GLN A 175 -5.17 -24.32 -3.29
CA GLN A 175 -4.71 -24.33 -1.91
C GLN A 175 -5.76 -23.88 -0.90
N GLY A 176 -7.01 -23.64 -1.33
CA GLY A 176 -8.07 -23.10 -0.50
C GLY A 176 -7.90 -21.61 -0.13
N LYS A 177 -7.02 -20.91 -0.86
CA LYS A 177 -6.60 -19.53 -0.59
C LYS A 177 -7.11 -18.56 -1.65
N VAL A 178 -6.86 -17.27 -1.39
CA VAL A 178 -7.03 -16.20 -2.38
C VAL A 178 -5.72 -15.46 -2.57
N VAL A 179 -5.53 -14.92 -3.77
CA VAL A 179 -4.38 -14.05 -4.07
C VAL A 179 -4.71 -12.60 -3.72
N ARG A 180 -3.75 -11.89 -3.13
CA ARG A 180 -3.80 -10.45 -2.86
C ARG A 180 -2.46 -9.81 -3.20
N TYR A 181 -2.49 -8.52 -3.57
CA TYR A 181 -1.29 -7.72 -3.73
C TYR A 181 -1.03 -6.96 -2.44
N VAL A 182 0.06 -7.26 -1.79
CA VAL A 182 0.34 -6.77 -0.45
C VAL A 182 1.75 -6.20 -0.32
N GLY A 183 1.90 -5.33 0.66
CA GLY A 183 3.19 -4.95 1.18
C GLY A 183 3.45 -5.64 2.51
N SER A 184 4.66 -6.09 2.75
CA SER A 184 5.06 -6.69 4.01
C SER A 184 6.45 -6.23 4.46
N ILE A 185 6.59 -6.03 5.76
CA ILE A 185 7.82 -5.68 6.47
C ILE A 185 8.02 -6.71 7.57
N ASP A 186 9.10 -7.47 7.52
CA ASP A 186 9.58 -8.30 8.62
C ASP A 186 10.71 -7.52 9.31
N VAL A 187 10.44 -6.99 10.49
CA VAL A 187 11.38 -6.09 11.19
C VAL A 187 12.61 -6.84 11.71
N PRO A 188 12.49 -7.99 12.39
CA PRO A 188 13.63 -8.80 12.80
C PRO A 188 14.52 -9.24 11.64
N ALA A 189 13.93 -9.70 10.54
CA ALA A 189 14.69 -10.15 9.37
C ALA A 189 15.17 -8.98 8.50
N LYS A 190 14.77 -7.72 8.79
CA LYS A 190 15.03 -6.53 7.97
C LYS A 190 14.61 -6.71 6.52
N ASN A 191 13.52 -7.43 6.30
CA ASN A 191 13.03 -7.76 4.96
C ASN A 191 11.76 -6.95 4.65
N VAL A 192 11.78 -6.28 3.50
CA VAL A 192 10.65 -5.52 2.97
C VAL A 192 10.36 -6.05 1.58
N LYS A 193 9.10 -6.27 1.25
CA LYS A 193 8.69 -6.69 -0.10
C LYS A 193 7.28 -6.22 -0.45
N VAL A 194 7.06 -6.06 -1.74
CA VAL A 194 5.75 -5.76 -2.35
C VAL A 194 5.48 -6.81 -3.41
N GLY A 195 4.29 -7.39 -3.40
CA GLY A 195 3.92 -8.36 -4.43
C GLY A 195 2.72 -9.22 -4.08
N LEU A 196 2.51 -10.24 -4.90
CA LEU A 196 1.43 -11.19 -4.75
C LEU A 196 1.71 -12.15 -3.58
N GLN A 197 0.68 -12.39 -2.77
CA GLN A 197 0.71 -13.39 -1.71
C GLN A 197 -0.64 -14.10 -1.61
N TYR A 198 -0.62 -15.33 -1.09
CA TYR A 198 -1.80 -16.16 -0.90
C TYR A 198 -2.24 -16.13 0.56
N PHE A 199 -3.52 -15.85 0.78
CA PHE A 199 -4.13 -15.75 2.11
C PHE A 199 -5.25 -16.75 2.28
N ASP A 200 -5.40 -17.27 3.48
CA ASP A 200 -6.55 -18.09 3.84
C ASP A 200 -7.84 -17.27 3.70
N LYS A 201 -8.90 -17.89 3.21
CA LYS A 201 -10.14 -17.19 2.84
C LYS A 201 -10.85 -16.52 4.02
N ASP A 202 -10.58 -16.96 5.24
CA ASP A 202 -11.11 -16.42 6.50
C ASP A 202 -10.22 -15.33 7.13
N SER A 203 -9.06 -15.05 6.52
CA SER A 203 -8.18 -13.98 7.02
C SER A 203 -8.77 -12.59 6.78
N ALA A 204 -8.42 -11.63 7.64
CA ALA A 204 -8.88 -10.24 7.52
C ALA A 204 -8.51 -9.61 6.16
N ILE A 205 -7.32 -9.93 5.63
CA ILE A 205 -6.87 -9.46 4.31
C ILE A 205 -7.73 -10.06 3.18
N ALA A 206 -8.09 -11.33 3.28
CA ALA A 206 -8.95 -11.98 2.29
C ALA A 206 -10.39 -11.44 2.32
N GLY A 207 -10.88 -11.09 3.51
CA GLY A 207 -12.21 -10.55 3.73
C GLY A 207 -12.40 -9.09 3.35
N LEU A 208 -11.35 -8.39 2.94
CA LEU A 208 -11.40 -7.00 2.50
C LEU A 208 -12.35 -6.82 1.32
N LYS A 209 -13.09 -5.72 1.29
CA LYS A 209 -14.11 -5.44 0.25
C LYS A 209 -13.84 -4.13 -0.48
N GLY A 210 -14.29 -4.07 -1.73
CA GLY A 210 -14.19 -2.86 -2.54
C GLY A 210 -12.75 -2.37 -2.67
N SER A 211 -12.54 -1.09 -2.41
CA SER A 211 -11.26 -0.40 -2.49
C SER A 211 -10.63 -0.09 -1.12
N ASP A 212 -11.14 -0.69 -0.04
CA ASP A 212 -10.59 -0.46 1.29
C ASP A 212 -9.14 -0.92 1.41
N ASN A 213 -8.39 -0.24 2.27
CA ASN A 213 -7.07 -0.65 2.71
C ASN A 213 -7.17 -1.38 4.05
N ILE A 214 -6.21 -2.24 4.33
CA ILE A 214 -6.04 -2.91 5.61
C ILE A 214 -4.55 -2.98 5.94
N ILE A 215 -4.18 -2.55 7.14
CA ILE A 215 -2.81 -2.59 7.64
C ILE A 215 -2.80 -3.28 9.00
N SER A 216 -2.04 -4.35 9.12
CA SER A 216 -1.89 -5.15 10.33
C SER A 216 -0.51 -4.95 10.94
N PHE A 217 -0.47 -4.55 12.21
CA PHE A 217 0.75 -4.40 13.01
C PHE A 217 0.86 -5.58 13.97
N TYR A 218 1.81 -6.46 13.74
CA TYR A 218 2.15 -7.55 14.64
C TYR A 218 3.25 -7.07 15.58
N THR A 219 3.00 -7.18 16.88
CA THR A 219 3.94 -6.71 17.90
C THR A 219 4.06 -7.72 19.02
N LYS A 220 5.06 -7.57 19.89
CA LYS A 220 5.19 -8.44 21.08
C LYS A 220 4.01 -8.30 22.04
N ARG A 221 3.44 -7.10 22.21
CA ARG A 221 2.29 -6.85 23.09
C ARG A 221 1.00 -7.45 22.56
N TYR A 222 0.73 -7.31 21.27
CA TYR A 222 -0.48 -7.83 20.64
C TYR A 222 -0.41 -9.34 20.36
N GLY A 223 0.81 -9.93 20.35
CA GLY A 223 0.99 -11.38 20.18
C GLY A 223 0.46 -11.91 18.86
N ALA A 224 -0.38 -12.94 18.93
CA ALA A 224 -0.94 -13.61 17.74
C ALA A 224 -2.01 -12.76 17.02
N ASN A 225 -2.67 -11.83 17.72
CA ASN A 225 -3.72 -10.98 17.16
C ASN A 225 -3.16 -9.58 16.89
N PRO A 226 -2.95 -9.19 15.62
CA PRO A 226 -2.37 -7.89 15.30
C PRO A 226 -3.34 -6.75 15.61
N LEU A 227 -2.79 -5.55 15.84
CA LEU A 227 -3.56 -4.32 15.72
C LEU A 227 -3.86 -4.09 14.25
N ILE A 228 -5.14 -3.96 13.90
CA ILE A 228 -5.58 -3.77 12.51
C ILE A 228 -6.18 -2.39 12.35
N VAL A 229 -5.73 -1.67 11.31
CA VAL A 229 -6.34 -0.43 10.82
C VAL A 229 -6.94 -0.72 9.45
N GLN A 230 -8.25 -0.53 9.29
CA GLN A 230 -8.96 -0.81 8.05
C GLN A 230 -9.93 0.31 7.69
N GLY A 231 -10.07 0.59 6.40
CA GLY A 231 -11.04 1.53 5.85
C GLY A 231 -10.59 2.15 4.55
N ALA A 232 -11.24 3.26 4.15
CA ALA A 232 -10.89 4.00 2.94
C ALA A 232 -9.47 4.58 3.04
N GLY A 233 -8.54 4.06 2.24
CA GLY A 233 -7.14 4.48 2.22
C GLY A 233 -6.79 5.46 1.10
N ALA A 234 -7.80 6.00 0.39
CA ALA A 234 -7.68 7.01 -0.65
C ALA A 234 -8.97 7.84 -0.74
N GLY A 235 -8.88 9.00 -1.37
CA GLY A 235 -10.01 9.92 -1.58
C GLY A 235 -9.74 11.30 -1.00
N GLY A 236 -10.32 12.34 -1.65
CA GLY A 236 -10.13 13.74 -1.29
C GLY A 236 -10.55 14.04 0.14
N ASP A 237 -11.77 13.66 0.51
CA ASP A 237 -12.35 13.97 1.83
C ASP A 237 -11.60 13.30 2.98
N VAL A 238 -11.27 12.02 2.85
CA VAL A 238 -10.51 11.29 3.88
C VAL A 238 -9.07 11.79 3.99
N THR A 239 -8.45 12.20 2.88
CA THR A 239 -7.12 12.83 2.91
C THR A 239 -7.18 14.21 3.58
N ALA A 240 -8.19 15.03 3.24
CA ALA A 240 -8.41 16.33 3.86
C ALA A 240 -8.65 16.21 5.36
N MET A 241 -9.43 15.20 5.79
CA MET A 241 -9.63 14.91 7.21
C MET A 241 -8.30 14.58 7.91
N GLY A 242 -7.46 13.73 7.33
CA GLY A 242 -6.17 13.38 7.93
C GLY A 242 -5.21 14.58 8.03
N VAL A 243 -5.16 15.45 7.02
CA VAL A 243 -4.38 16.69 7.06
C VAL A 243 -4.94 17.66 8.11
N SER A 244 -6.26 17.77 8.23
CA SER A 244 -6.92 18.61 9.23
C SER A 244 -6.68 18.08 10.65
N ALA A 245 -6.68 16.76 10.84
CA ALA A 245 -6.33 16.14 12.12
C ALA A 245 -4.89 16.48 12.54
N ASP A 246 -3.94 16.42 11.58
CA ASP A 246 -2.57 16.85 11.83
C ASP A 246 -2.48 18.35 12.19
N LEU A 247 -3.29 19.20 11.57
CA LEU A 247 -3.38 20.63 11.93
C LEU A 247 -3.89 20.83 13.36
N LEU A 248 -4.94 20.12 13.76
CA LEU A 248 -5.48 20.20 15.12
C LEU A 248 -4.42 19.81 16.17
N LYS A 249 -3.67 18.73 15.94
CA LYS A 249 -2.55 18.33 16.80
C LYS A 249 -1.46 19.41 16.93
N VAL A 250 -1.21 20.20 15.87
CA VAL A 250 -0.29 21.34 15.94
C VAL A 250 -0.88 22.44 16.80
N VAL A 251 -2.14 22.80 16.60
CA VAL A 251 -2.83 23.85 17.37
C VAL A 251 -2.83 23.51 18.87
N GLU A 252 -3.18 22.27 19.23
CA GLU A 252 -3.17 21.79 20.62
C GLU A 252 -1.79 21.87 21.30
N ARG A 253 -0.71 21.74 20.53
CA ARG A 253 0.66 21.85 21.08
C ARG A 253 1.19 23.27 21.18
N LEU A 254 0.56 24.23 20.53
CA LEU A 254 0.94 25.64 20.57
C LEU A 254 0.17 26.43 21.64
N GLN A 255 -0.86 25.84 22.20
CA GLN A 255 -1.58 26.35 23.37
C GLN A 255 -0.89 25.96 24.66
#